data_50ac970974a6fe561584bb5342520872
#
_entry.id   50ac970974a6fe561584bb5342520872
#
_cell.length_a   1.000
_cell.length_b   1.000
_cell.length_c   1.000
_cell.angle_alpha   90.00
_cell.angle_beta   90.00
_cell.angle_gamma   90.00
#
_symmetry.space_group_name_H-M   'P 1'
#
loop_
_entity.id
_entity.type
_entity.pdbx_description
1 polymer ?
#
loop_
_entity_poly.entity_id
_entity_poly.type
_entity_poly.pdbx_seq_one_letter_code
_entity_poly.pdbx_strand_id
1 'polypeptide(L)'
;AQFMVRNLFYNVPSRRKFIDGDNSRLSAQIKSEFQRVALCNPEVEFELRQNDALVYALRPTNRRGRIVDIIGKHIKQNLLDVEVDTSVVRIEGFVGRPEAAKKRNNEQYLFVNGRYFNSIPMQRTIVRAYERLIPEGCMPSYFIYLTVDPDRVDVNVHPQKTTVKFADH
;
A
#
# COMPACT_ATOMS: atom_id res chain seq x y z
N ALA A 1 -17.46 -15.86 -7.53
CA ALA A 1 -18.39 -14.86 -8.09
C ALA A 1 -17.69 -14.05 -9.18
N GLN A 2 -18.40 -13.71 -10.23
CA GLN A 2 -17.91 -12.85 -11.30
C GLN A 2 -18.73 -11.56 -11.32
N PHE A 3 -18.05 -10.42 -11.33
CA PHE A 3 -18.68 -9.10 -11.40
C PHE A 3 -18.22 -8.40 -12.68
N MET A 4 -19.18 -7.82 -13.41
CA MET A 4 -18.91 -7.04 -14.61
C MET A 4 -19.57 -5.67 -14.48
N VAL A 5 -18.77 -4.61 -14.47
CA VAL A 5 -19.24 -3.23 -14.41
C VAL A 5 -19.01 -2.60 -15.78
N ARG A 6 -20.09 -2.14 -16.42
CA ARG A 6 -20.06 -1.47 -17.73
C ARG A 6 -20.63 -0.06 -17.62
N ASN A 7 -20.14 0.83 -18.44
CA ASN A 7 -20.64 2.21 -18.55
C ASN A 7 -20.72 2.92 -17.19
N LEU A 8 -19.65 2.84 -16.41
CA LEU A 8 -19.57 3.46 -15.09
C LEU A 8 -19.94 4.94 -15.17
N PHE A 9 -20.87 5.37 -14.30
CA PHE A 9 -21.44 6.73 -14.27
C PHE A 9 -22.24 7.14 -15.52
N TYR A 10 -22.79 6.21 -16.28
CA TYR A 10 -23.65 6.51 -17.44
C TYR A 10 -24.79 7.48 -17.07
N ASN A 11 -25.43 7.26 -15.94
CA ASN A 11 -26.53 8.06 -15.42
C ASN A 11 -26.12 9.24 -14.52
N VAL A 12 -24.82 9.51 -14.36
CA VAL A 12 -24.28 10.61 -13.53
C VAL A 12 -23.24 11.40 -14.32
N PRO A 13 -23.66 12.28 -15.25
CA PRO A 13 -22.77 13.01 -16.15
C PRO A 13 -21.68 13.84 -15.45
N SER A 14 -22.00 14.40 -14.27
CA SER A 14 -21.03 15.14 -13.45
C SER A 14 -19.86 14.29 -12.97
N ARG A 15 -20.09 13.01 -12.68
CA ARG A 15 -19.03 12.07 -12.30
C ARG A 15 -18.32 11.48 -13.52
N ARG A 16 -19.01 11.31 -14.62
CA ARG A 16 -18.44 10.82 -15.88
C ARG A 16 -17.29 11.72 -16.38
N LYS A 17 -17.43 13.04 -16.24
CA LYS A 17 -16.37 13.99 -16.58
C LYS A 17 -15.02 13.73 -15.89
N PHE A 18 -15.01 13.09 -14.71
CA PHE A 18 -13.77 12.70 -14.04
C PHE A 18 -13.09 11.49 -14.68
N ILE A 19 -13.83 10.67 -15.44
CA ILE A 19 -13.33 9.48 -16.13
C ILE A 19 -12.92 9.82 -17.57
N ASP A 20 -13.62 10.74 -18.21
CA ASP A 20 -13.38 11.16 -19.60
C ASP A 20 -12.09 12.00 -19.77
N GLY A 21 -11.34 12.24 -18.68
CA GLY A 21 -10.10 13.01 -18.66
C GLY A 21 -8.85 12.20 -18.99
N ASP A 22 -7.77 12.47 -18.27
CA ASP A 22 -6.47 11.83 -18.45
C ASP A 22 -6.49 10.33 -18.11
N ASN A 23 -6.60 9.49 -19.13
CA ASN A 23 -6.61 8.02 -19.00
C ASN A 23 -5.32 7.48 -18.37
N SER A 24 -4.19 8.16 -18.52
CA SER A 24 -2.91 7.74 -17.92
C SER A 24 -2.93 7.88 -16.42
N ARG A 25 -3.48 8.98 -15.92
CA ARG A 25 -3.65 9.25 -14.49
C ARG A 25 -4.63 8.25 -13.84
N LEU A 26 -5.75 7.98 -14.50
CA LEU A 26 -6.74 7.03 -14.04
C LEU A 26 -6.14 5.61 -13.96
N SER A 27 -5.42 5.20 -15.00
CA SER A 27 -4.71 3.91 -15.02
C SER A 27 -3.70 3.78 -13.88
N ALA A 28 -2.94 4.83 -13.60
CA ALA A 28 -1.98 4.85 -12.50
C ALA A 28 -2.68 4.71 -11.13
N GLN A 29 -3.84 5.35 -10.94
CA GLN A 29 -4.65 5.23 -9.72
C GLN A 29 -5.20 3.81 -9.55
N ILE A 30 -5.76 3.21 -10.60
CA ILE A 30 -6.26 1.83 -10.58
C ILE A 30 -5.13 0.86 -10.22
N LYS A 31 -3.97 1.02 -10.86
CA LYS A 31 -2.78 0.22 -10.57
C LYS A 31 -2.34 0.36 -9.11
N SER A 32 -2.35 1.58 -8.56
CA SER A 32 -2.00 1.83 -7.16
C SER A 32 -2.96 1.14 -6.19
N GLU A 33 -4.28 1.22 -6.42
CA GLU A 33 -5.26 0.53 -5.58
C GLU A 33 -5.14 -1.00 -5.69
N PHE A 34 -4.92 -1.52 -6.89
CA PHE A 34 -4.65 -2.94 -7.11
C PHE A 34 -3.43 -3.41 -6.32
N GLN A 35 -2.31 -2.66 -6.37
CA GLN A 35 -1.09 -2.97 -5.62
C GLN A 35 -1.35 -3.02 -4.11
N ARG A 36 -2.09 -2.06 -3.56
CA ARG A 36 -2.47 -1.99 -2.13
C ARG A 36 -3.24 -3.23 -1.69
N VAL A 37 -4.23 -3.64 -2.47
CA VAL A 37 -5.02 -4.84 -2.17
C VAL A 37 -4.17 -6.11 -2.29
N ALA A 38 -3.36 -6.23 -3.34
CA ALA A 38 -2.53 -7.41 -3.56
C ALA A 38 -1.43 -7.56 -2.49
N LEU A 39 -0.86 -6.46 -1.99
CA LEU A 39 0.12 -6.47 -0.89
C LEU A 39 -0.47 -6.96 0.43
N CYS A 40 -1.76 -6.71 0.69
CA CYS A 40 -2.46 -7.21 1.88
C CYS A 40 -2.80 -8.70 1.81
N ASN A 41 -2.93 -9.26 0.61
CA ASN A 41 -3.46 -10.61 0.40
C ASN A 41 -2.48 -11.46 -0.44
N PRO A 42 -1.30 -11.77 0.10
CA PRO A 42 -0.27 -12.48 -0.66
C PRO A 42 -0.67 -13.91 -1.04
N GLU A 43 -1.58 -14.54 -0.30
CA GLU A 43 -2.10 -15.89 -0.51
C GLU A 43 -3.11 -15.97 -1.66
N VAL A 44 -3.62 -14.82 -2.15
CA VAL A 44 -4.60 -14.75 -3.22
C VAL A 44 -3.90 -14.57 -4.57
N GLU A 45 -4.37 -15.29 -5.59
CA GLU A 45 -3.96 -15.05 -6.96
C GLU A 45 -4.65 -13.80 -7.51
N PHE A 46 -3.87 -12.92 -8.16
CA PHE A 46 -4.37 -11.70 -8.77
C PHE A 46 -3.91 -11.57 -10.21
N GLU A 47 -4.80 -11.12 -11.08
CA GLU A 47 -4.50 -10.72 -12.43
C GLU A 47 -5.06 -9.31 -12.70
N LEU A 48 -4.26 -8.44 -13.28
CA LEU A 48 -4.69 -7.14 -13.78
C LEU A 48 -4.41 -7.05 -15.26
N ARG A 49 -5.46 -6.79 -16.05
CA ARG A 49 -5.36 -6.48 -17.48
C ARG A 49 -5.82 -5.06 -17.75
N GLN A 50 -5.18 -4.43 -18.71
CA GLN A 50 -5.56 -3.12 -19.22
C GLN A 50 -5.59 -3.17 -20.74
N ASN A 51 -6.76 -2.92 -21.35
CA ASN A 51 -6.97 -3.04 -22.80
C ASN A 51 -6.43 -4.38 -23.34
N ASP A 52 -6.84 -5.48 -22.71
CA ASP A 52 -6.43 -6.86 -22.98
C ASP A 52 -4.95 -7.18 -22.74
N ALA A 53 -4.10 -6.18 -22.50
CA ALA A 53 -2.70 -6.39 -22.13
C ALA A 53 -2.58 -6.80 -20.65
N LEU A 54 -1.79 -7.83 -20.38
CA LEU A 54 -1.50 -8.28 -19.03
C LEU A 54 -0.54 -7.30 -18.35
N VAL A 55 -0.98 -6.69 -17.25
CA VAL A 55 -0.17 -5.77 -16.44
C VAL A 55 0.46 -6.49 -15.25
N TYR A 56 -0.32 -7.32 -14.57
CA TYR A 56 0.13 -8.17 -13.47
C TYR A 56 -0.47 -9.57 -13.58
N ALA A 57 0.35 -10.57 -13.26
CA ALA A 57 -0.05 -11.95 -12.96
C ALA A 57 0.68 -12.36 -11.67
N LEU A 58 -0.03 -12.33 -10.55
CA LEU A 58 0.51 -12.53 -9.22
C LEU A 58 -0.01 -13.87 -8.68
N ARG A 59 0.88 -14.83 -8.50
CA ARG A 59 0.55 -16.14 -7.90
C ARG A 59 0.53 -16.05 -6.38
N PRO A 60 -0.14 -16.96 -5.68
CA PRO A 60 -0.05 -17.07 -4.22
C PRO A 60 1.40 -17.19 -3.75
N THR A 61 1.75 -16.46 -2.71
CA THR A 61 3.09 -16.40 -2.15
C THR A 61 3.05 -15.87 -0.71
N ASN A 62 4.19 -15.65 -0.08
CA ASN A 62 4.29 -14.95 1.20
C ASN A 62 4.40 -13.41 1.02
N ARG A 63 4.33 -12.65 2.11
CA ARG A 63 4.42 -11.17 2.08
C ARG A 63 5.68 -10.67 1.37
N ARG A 64 6.85 -11.25 1.67
CA ARG A 64 8.12 -10.86 1.03
C ARG A 64 8.09 -11.12 -0.48
N GLY A 65 7.62 -12.30 -0.89
CA GLY A 65 7.45 -12.64 -2.30
C GLY A 65 6.52 -11.68 -3.02
N ARG A 66 5.37 -11.37 -2.41
CA ARG A 66 4.38 -10.43 -2.97
C ARG A 66 4.96 -9.02 -3.15
N ILE A 67 5.74 -8.53 -2.21
CA ILE A 67 6.43 -7.25 -2.33
C ILE A 67 7.39 -7.28 -3.53
N VAL A 68 8.18 -8.34 -3.66
CA VAL A 68 9.12 -8.51 -4.79
C VAL A 68 8.39 -8.59 -6.13
N ASP A 69 7.25 -9.29 -6.21
CA ASP A 69 6.45 -9.42 -7.43
C ASP A 69 5.87 -8.07 -7.88
N ILE A 70 5.50 -7.20 -6.95
CA ILE A 70 4.88 -5.90 -7.24
C ILE A 70 5.92 -4.81 -7.47
N ILE A 71 6.92 -4.72 -6.62
CA ILE A 71 7.91 -3.63 -6.63
C ILE A 71 9.07 -3.94 -7.57
N GLY A 72 9.45 -5.22 -7.66
CA GLY A 72 10.53 -5.69 -8.51
C GLY A 72 11.67 -6.36 -7.74
N LYS A 73 12.48 -7.11 -8.47
CA LYS A 73 13.56 -7.94 -7.89
C LYS A 73 14.62 -7.15 -7.12
N HIS A 74 14.82 -5.88 -7.47
CA HIS A 74 15.81 -5.01 -6.83
C HIS A 74 15.58 -4.81 -5.33
N ILE A 75 14.31 -4.92 -4.87
CA ILE A 75 14.00 -4.71 -3.45
C ILE A 75 14.36 -5.93 -2.58
N LYS A 76 14.48 -7.12 -3.18
CA LYS A 76 14.64 -8.38 -2.45
C LYS A 76 15.81 -8.37 -1.46
N GLN A 77 16.95 -7.80 -1.87
CA GLN A 77 18.17 -7.73 -1.05
C GLN A 77 18.15 -6.58 -0.04
N ASN A 78 17.22 -5.64 -0.22
CA ASN A 78 17.15 -4.40 0.52
C ASN A 78 16.11 -4.41 1.64
N LEU A 79 15.37 -5.51 1.84
CA LEU A 79 14.36 -5.63 2.88
C LEU A 79 14.94 -6.27 4.15
N LEU A 80 14.76 -5.58 5.26
CA LEU A 80 15.00 -6.06 6.62
C LEU A 80 13.65 -6.39 7.27
N ASP A 81 13.57 -7.52 7.96
CA ASP A 81 12.36 -7.92 8.66
C ASP A 81 12.14 -7.06 9.92
N VAL A 82 10.89 -6.72 10.16
CA VAL A 82 10.42 -6.05 11.37
C VAL A 82 9.31 -6.90 11.99
N GLU A 83 9.50 -7.26 13.27
CA GLU A 83 8.48 -7.94 14.06
C GLU A 83 8.52 -7.39 15.48
N VAL A 84 7.40 -6.84 15.93
CA VAL A 84 7.22 -6.34 17.30
C VAL A 84 5.84 -6.76 17.76
N ASP A 85 5.76 -7.43 18.89
CA ASP A 85 4.51 -7.84 19.51
C ASP A 85 4.37 -7.17 20.88
N THR A 86 3.28 -6.42 21.05
CA THR A 86 2.95 -5.74 22.30
C THR A 86 1.52 -6.09 22.73
N SER A 87 1.13 -5.70 23.94
CA SER A 87 -0.24 -5.90 24.42
C SER A 87 -1.32 -5.11 23.66
N VAL A 88 -0.93 -4.12 22.85
CA VAL A 88 -1.87 -3.21 22.14
C VAL A 88 -1.79 -3.31 20.64
N VAL A 89 -0.63 -3.68 20.09
CA VAL A 89 -0.41 -3.76 18.63
C VAL A 89 0.64 -4.80 18.31
N ARG A 90 0.40 -5.59 17.28
CA ARG A 90 1.40 -6.40 16.60
C ARG A 90 1.84 -5.70 15.33
N ILE A 91 3.14 -5.51 15.17
CA ILE A 91 3.76 -4.86 14.02
C ILE A 91 4.60 -5.91 13.30
N GLU A 92 4.30 -6.14 12.04
CA GLU A 92 5.06 -7.04 11.18
C GLU A 92 5.38 -6.34 9.87
N GLY A 93 6.39 -6.78 9.17
CA GLY A 93 6.68 -6.32 7.82
C GLY A 93 8.14 -6.16 7.52
N PHE A 94 8.43 -5.14 6.72
CA PHE A 94 9.75 -4.95 6.17
C PHE A 94 10.09 -3.46 6.07
N VAL A 95 11.35 -3.14 6.32
CA VAL A 95 11.92 -1.81 6.09
C VAL A 95 13.12 -1.93 5.16
N GLY A 96 13.35 -0.91 4.37
CA GLY A 96 14.47 -0.86 3.43
C GLY A 96 15.81 -0.64 4.13
N ARG A 97 16.88 -1.22 3.62
CA ARG A 97 18.24 -0.87 4.04
C ARG A 97 18.49 0.61 3.78
N PRO A 98 19.23 1.32 4.63
CA PRO A 98 19.54 2.75 4.45
C PRO A 98 20.16 3.06 3.09
N GLU A 99 21.02 2.19 2.59
CA GLU A 99 21.73 2.36 1.31
C GLU A 99 20.79 2.33 0.10
N ALA A 100 19.58 1.78 0.27
CA ALA A 100 18.56 1.71 -0.76
C ALA A 100 17.59 2.91 -0.76
N ALA A 101 17.75 3.87 0.15
CA ALA A 101 16.90 5.06 0.21
C ALA A 101 17.04 5.93 -1.05
N LYS A 102 15.93 6.51 -1.50
CA LYS A 102 15.85 7.27 -2.76
C LYS A 102 15.21 8.63 -2.54
N LYS A 103 15.61 9.66 -3.32
CA LYS A 103 14.97 10.99 -3.30
C LYS A 103 13.50 10.93 -3.73
N ARG A 104 13.18 10.09 -4.71
CA ARG A 104 11.80 9.83 -5.15
C ARG A 104 11.50 8.36 -4.87
N ASN A 105 10.78 8.12 -3.78
CA ASN A 105 10.44 6.79 -3.35
C ASN A 105 8.92 6.69 -3.11
N ASN A 106 8.26 5.80 -3.85
CA ASN A 106 6.84 5.50 -3.71
C ASN A 106 6.60 4.13 -3.04
N GLU A 107 7.66 3.51 -2.51
CA GLU A 107 7.64 2.19 -1.88
C GLU A 107 7.35 2.30 -0.38
N GLN A 108 6.26 2.99 -0.04
CA GLN A 108 5.90 3.34 1.33
C GLN A 108 4.46 2.91 1.61
N TYR A 109 4.31 1.81 2.33
CA TYR A 109 3.01 1.20 2.57
C TYR A 109 2.78 0.93 4.05
N LEU A 110 1.63 1.39 4.54
CA LEU A 110 1.12 1.11 5.88
C LEU A 110 -0.21 0.38 5.75
N PHE A 111 -0.37 -0.67 6.52
CA PHE A 111 -1.59 -1.47 6.57
C PHE A 111 -2.02 -1.67 8.01
N VAL A 112 -3.31 -1.63 8.27
CA VAL A 112 -3.92 -1.97 9.56
C VAL A 112 -5.07 -2.95 9.32
N ASN A 113 -5.05 -4.07 10.01
CA ASN A 113 -6.06 -5.12 9.90
C ASN A 113 -6.40 -5.48 8.43
N GLY A 114 -5.35 -5.64 7.59
CA GLY A 114 -5.50 -5.99 6.18
C GLY A 114 -5.94 -4.86 5.25
N ARG A 115 -5.92 -3.58 5.72
CA ARG A 115 -6.33 -2.42 4.92
C ARG A 115 -5.22 -1.39 4.84
N TYR A 116 -4.96 -0.89 3.63
CA TYR A 116 -4.04 0.23 3.41
C TYR A 116 -4.57 1.50 4.10
N PHE A 117 -3.67 2.22 4.74
CA PHE A 117 -3.96 3.56 5.26
C PHE A 117 -2.74 4.48 5.09
N ASN A 118 -3.00 5.78 5.19
CA ASN A 118 -1.98 6.81 5.18
C ASN A 118 -1.93 7.50 6.55
N SER A 119 -0.73 7.70 7.07
CA SER A 119 -0.51 8.38 8.35
C SER A 119 0.77 9.21 8.31
N ILE A 120 0.59 10.53 8.21
CA ILE A 120 1.72 11.47 8.24
C ILE A 120 2.53 11.34 9.54
N PRO A 121 1.93 11.20 10.73
CA PRO A 121 2.69 11.00 11.96
C PRO A 121 3.56 9.75 11.92
N MET A 122 3.01 8.60 11.49
CA MET A 122 3.78 7.35 11.39
C MET A 122 4.89 7.44 10.35
N GLN A 123 4.62 8.05 9.20
CA GLN A 123 5.62 8.31 8.18
C GLN A 123 6.79 9.12 8.74
N ARG A 124 6.50 10.22 9.45
CA ARG A 124 7.52 11.05 10.10
C ARG A 124 8.34 10.27 11.10
N THR A 125 7.70 9.43 11.92
CA THR A 125 8.38 8.58 12.90
C THR A 125 9.34 7.59 12.23
N ILE A 126 8.89 6.93 11.16
CA ILE A 126 9.74 6.00 10.40
C ILE A 126 10.92 6.76 9.77
N VAL A 127 10.67 7.88 9.10
CA VAL A 127 11.74 8.69 8.47
C VAL A 127 12.73 9.18 9.50
N ARG A 128 12.28 9.62 10.68
CA ARG A 128 13.15 10.05 11.78
C ARG A 128 14.08 8.95 12.28
N ALA A 129 13.64 7.69 12.27
CA ALA A 129 14.49 6.56 12.60
C ALA A 129 15.68 6.40 11.62
N TYR A 130 15.53 6.91 10.39
CA TYR A 130 16.58 6.90 9.36
C TYR A 130 17.42 8.20 9.29
N GLU A 131 17.10 9.23 10.05
CA GLU A 131 17.63 10.60 9.89
C GLU A 131 19.17 10.68 9.86
N ARG A 132 19.86 9.79 10.59
CA ARG A 132 21.33 9.71 10.60
C ARG A 132 21.92 8.63 9.69
N LEU A 133 21.08 7.88 9.01
CA LEU A 133 21.47 6.71 8.23
C LEU A 133 21.35 6.93 6.73
N ILE A 134 20.56 7.92 6.31
CA ILE A 134 20.27 8.20 4.89
C ILE A 134 20.57 9.66 4.57
N PRO A 135 20.91 9.99 3.31
CA PRO A 135 21.11 11.37 2.88
C PRO A 135 19.84 12.21 3.05
N GLU A 136 20.02 13.49 3.31
CA GLU A 136 18.92 14.45 3.42
C GLU A 136 18.05 14.45 2.16
N GLY A 137 16.73 14.49 2.34
CA GLY A 137 15.75 14.43 1.26
C GLY A 137 15.55 13.05 0.62
N CYS A 138 16.25 12.02 1.11
CA CYS A 138 15.97 10.64 0.73
C CYS A 138 14.89 10.02 1.64
N MET A 139 14.16 9.07 1.09
CA MET A 139 13.07 8.35 1.77
C MET A 139 13.35 6.85 1.76
N PRO A 140 13.19 6.17 2.91
CA PRO A 140 13.31 4.72 2.98
C PRO A 140 12.09 4.04 2.36
N SER A 141 12.24 2.80 1.90
CA SER A 141 11.12 1.92 1.58
C SER A 141 10.61 1.26 2.85
N TYR A 142 9.30 1.08 2.98
CA TYR A 142 8.72 0.31 4.08
C TYR A 142 7.36 -0.29 3.71
N PHE A 143 7.10 -1.46 4.29
CA PHE A 143 5.87 -2.24 4.14
C PHE A 143 5.50 -2.75 5.53
N ILE A 144 4.72 -1.97 6.27
CA ILE A 144 4.38 -2.23 7.67
C ILE A 144 2.93 -2.66 7.79
N TYR A 145 2.73 -3.77 8.46
CA TYR A 145 1.42 -4.38 8.71
C TYR A 145 1.15 -4.34 10.21
N LEU A 146 0.10 -3.63 10.59
CA LEU A 146 -0.37 -3.51 11.96
C LEU A 146 -1.59 -4.42 12.17
N THR A 147 -1.54 -5.20 13.23
CA THR A 147 -2.72 -5.91 13.76
C THR A 147 -3.08 -5.29 15.09
N VAL A 148 -4.28 -4.74 15.17
CA VAL A 148 -4.80 -4.03 16.34
C VAL A 148 -6.20 -4.54 16.63
N ASP A 149 -6.62 -4.52 17.89
CA ASP A 149 -8.00 -4.80 18.25
C ASP A 149 -8.95 -3.89 17.42
N PRO A 150 -9.93 -4.45 16.69
CA PRO A 150 -10.87 -3.67 15.88
C PRO A 150 -11.57 -2.55 16.63
N ASP A 151 -11.84 -2.73 17.93
CA ASP A 151 -12.51 -1.74 18.77
C ASP A 151 -11.63 -0.50 19.06
N ARG A 152 -10.32 -0.60 18.78
CA ARG A 152 -9.34 0.49 18.94
C ARG A 152 -9.05 1.25 17.66
N VAL A 153 -9.70 0.90 16.56
CA VAL A 153 -9.41 1.49 15.24
C VAL A 153 -10.70 1.95 14.58
N ASP A 154 -10.85 3.25 14.38
CA ASP A 154 -11.90 3.79 13.53
C ASP A 154 -11.37 4.05 12.12
N VAL A 155 -11.88 3.30 11.15
CA VAL A 155 -11.54 3.41 9.72
C VAL A 155 -12.51 4.30 8.94
N ASN A 156 -13.61 4.76 9.54
CA ASN A 156 -14.65 5.55 8.89
C ASN A 156 -14.39 7.07 8.88
N VAL A 157 -13.16 7.48 9.13
CA VAL A 157 -12.78 8.90 9.27
C VAL A 157 -12.74 9.64 7.93
N HIS A 158 -12.56 8.91 6.81
CA HIS A 158 -12.46 9.51 5.47
C HIS A 158 -13.29 8.72 4.45
N PRO A 159 -13.94 9.38 3.45
CA PRO A 159 -14.75 8.69 2.43
C PRO A 159 -13.99 7.58 1.68
N GLN A 160 -12.70 7.76 1.42
CA GLN A 160 -11.84 6.74 0.80
C GLN A 160 -11.28 5.74 1.82
N LYS A 161 -11.58 5.90 3.12
CA LYS A 161 -11.12 5.04 4.22
C LYS A 161 -9.58 4.85 4.25
N THR A 162 -8.85 5.85 3.79
CA THR A 162 -7.37 5.86 3.77
C THR A 162 -6.77 6.51 5.01
N THR A 163 -7.60 7.06 5.90
CA THR A 163 -7.19 7.65 7.18
C THR A 163 -7.79 6.81 8.30
N VAL A 164 -6.99 6.53 9.32
CA VAL A 164 -7.37 5.72 10.47
C VAL A 164 -7.14 6.56 11.72
N LYS A 165 -8.09 6.55 12.64
CA LYS A 165 -7.90 7.04 14.02
C LYS A 165 -7.69 5.86 14.95
N PHE A 166 -6.63 5.94 15.74
CA PHE A 166 -6.40 5.03 16.84
C PHE A 166 -7.05 5.64 18.10
N ALA A 167 -7.71 4.81 18.90
CA ALA A 167 -8.20 5.26 20.20
C ALA A 167 -7.02 5.56 21.11
N ASP A 168 -6.93 6.81 21.56
CA ASP A 168 -5.99 7.20 22.62
C ASP A 168 -6.54 6.70 23.96
N HIS A 169 -5.76 5.88 24.64
CA HIS A 169 -5.98 5.49 26.03
C HIS A 169 -4.76 5.83 26.87
#